data_1cb5880992c298f36cb1147ab3d33e9e
#
_entry.id   1cb5880992c298f36cb1147ab3d33e9e
#
_cell.length_a   1.000
_cell.length_b   1.000
_cell.length_c   1.000
_cell.angle_alpha   90.00
_cell.angle_beta   90.00
_cell.angle_gamma   90.00
#
_symmetry.space_group_name_H-M   'P 1'
#
loop_
_entity.id
_entity.type
_entity.pdbx_description
1 polymer ?
#
loop_
_entity_poly.entity_id
_entity_poly.type
_entity_poly.pdbx_seq_one_letter_code
_entity_poly.pdbx_strand_id
1 'polypeptide(L)'
;MPAQRVDLRGAARYAMLLVAFSAAGGEIPLDVDALLKERQRTLASFRDPHKSPLAAVARHDFAGDRPLTFGAAPDADVQLDGAPGRAAVLRPLRDGFELERGGARERLAPGATVQVGRYTLRLSHQNFPAVVVLDPKSPRLETGPFPVWFDPDPASRVEARLIREEKPREEIVLSTRGNKRRALRLGTLEFSLQGRLLRLAALRLLEPGTDESAVSVFFRDATTGHESYALGRYVDAESLGDDRYALDFNRAYNPTCAFSLLYNCPIPPRENVLPIPIRAGERDPGGHER
;
A
#
# COMPACT_ATOMS: atom_id res chain seq x y z
N MET A 1 35.28 -72.62 20.08
CA MET A 1 35.23 -71.15 20.08
C MET A 1 33.83 -70.74 19.62
N PRO A 2 33.01 -70.07 20.46
CA PRO A 2 31.60 -69.81 20.15
C PRO A 2 31.43 -68.52 19.29
N ALA A 3 30.50 -68.64 18.36
CA ALA A 3 30.04 -67.52 17.50
C ALA A 3 29.21 -66.53 18.30
N GLN A 4 29.56 -65.25 18.25
CA GLN A 4 28.77 -64.14 18.80
C GLN A 4 27.59 -63.82 17.88
N ARG A 5 26.36 -63.90 18.46
CA ARG A 5 25.13 -63.40 17.84
C ARG A 5 25.07 -61.89 17.99
N VAL A 6 24.90 -61.20 16.91
CA VAL A 6 24.61 -59.78 16.89
C VAL A 6 23.07 -59.62 17.02
N ASP A 7 22.67 -58.94 18.07
CA ASP A 7 21.23 -58.66 18.38
C ASP A 7 20.82 -57.35 17.63
N LEU A 8 19.99 -57.49 16.59
CA LEU A 8 19.39 -56.39 15.84
C LEU A 8 18.00 -56.06 16.38
N ARG A 9 17.93 -55.42 17.55
CA ARG A 9 16.70 -54.83 18.06
C ARG A 9 16.89 -53.35 18.34
N GLY A 10 16.44 -52.52 17.44
CA GLY A 10 16.49 -51.06 17.65
C GLY A 10 16.06 -50.22 16.44
N ALA A 11 15.06 -50.69 15.69
CA ALA A 11 14.43 -49.86 14.68
C ALA A 11 13.40 -48.94 15.37
N ALA A 12 13.81 -47.76 15.79
CA ALA A 12 12.92 -46.70 16.22
C ALA A 12 12.05 -46.27 15.04
N ARG A 13 10.76 -46.60 15.10
CA ARG A 13 9.75 -46.12 14.16
C ARG A 13 9.52 -44.65 14.42
N TYR A 14 10.11 -43.78 13.62
CA TYR A 14 9.68 -42.41 13.48
C TYR A 14 8.31 -42.41 12.76
N ALA A 15 7.24 -42.36 13.53
CA ALA A 15 5.92 -42.09 13.01
C ALA A 15 5.92 -40.62 12.54
N MET A 16 6.09 -40.41 11.24
CA MET A 16 5.87 -39.14 10.60
C MET A 16 4.38 -38.86 10.64
N LEU A 17 3.96 -38.01 11.60
CA LEU A 17 2.58 -37.55 11.68
C LEU A 17 2.34 -36.66 10.44
N LEU A 18 1.83 -37.24 9.36
CA LEU A 18 1.23 -36.52 8.27
C LEU A 18 -0.05 -35.88 8.83
N VAL A 19 0.07 -34.65 9.32
CA VAL A 19 -1.09 -33.80 9.54
C VAL A 19 -1.65 -33.51 8.14
N ALA A 20 -2.67 -34.28 7.76
CA ALA A 20 -3.46 -33.98 6.59
C ALA A 20 -4.13 -32.62 6.83
N PHE A 21 -3.54 -31.55 6.28
CA PHE A 21 -4.16 -30.25 6.22
C PHE A 21 -5.40 -30.40 5.33
N SER A 22 -6.56 -30.45 5.98
CA SER A 22 -7.84 -30.34 5.26
C SER A 22 -7.81 -28.99 4.54
N ALA A 23 -7.69 -29.02 3.21
CA ALA A 23 -7.74 -27.86 2.34
C ALA A 23 -9.19 -27.34 2.19
N ALA A 24 -9.93 -27.28 3.29
CA ALA A 24 -11.21 -26.64 3.38
C ALA A 24 -11.01 -25.21 3.90
N GLY A 25 -10.31 -24.39 3.15
CA GLY A 25 -10.49 -22.94 3.25
C GLY A 25 -11.94 -22.68 2.85
N GLY A 26 -12.80 -22.27 3.81
CA GLY A 26 -14.17 -21.92 3.50
C GLY A 26 -14.21 -20.85 2.43
N GLU A 27 -15.03 -21.01 1.40
CA GLU A 27 -15.29 -19.96 0.43
C GLU A 27 -15.84 -18.75 1.18
N ILE A 28 -15.13 -17.62 1.09
CA ILE A 28 -15.62 -16.36 1.62
C ILE A 28 -16.44 -15.69 0.52
N PRO A 29 -17.76 -15.53 0.68
CA PRO A 29 -18.59 -14.94 -0.36
C PRO A 29 -18.10 -13.55 -0.76
N LEU A 30 -18.03 -13.28 -2.06
CA LEU A 30 -17.75 -11.95 -2.61
C LEU A 30 -19.08 -11.20 -2.80
N ASP A 31 -19.22 -10.07 -2.13
CA ASP A 31 -20.30 -9.12 -2.43
C ASP A 31 -19.89 -8.28 -3.66
N VAL A 32 -20.34 -8.72 -4.82
CA VAL A 32 -20.03 -8.08 -6.11
C VAL A 32 -20.62 -6.67 -6.20
N ASP A 33 -21.82 -6.46 -5.68
CA ASP A 33 -22.47 -5.14 -5.71
C ASP A 33 -21.73 -4.12 -4.85
N ALA A 34 -21.28 -4.54 -3.66
CA ALA A 34 -20.45 -3.69 -2.80
C ALA A 34 -19.11 -3.37 -3.47
N LEU A 35 -18.46 -4.36 -4.10
CA LEU A 35 -17.21 -4.18 -4.85
C LEU A 35 -17.39 -3.18 -6.01
N LEU A 36 -18.44 -3.29 -6.80
CA LEU A 36 -18.70 -2.39 -7.92
C LEU A 36 -18.99 -0.96 -7.44
N LYS A 37 -19.73 -0.80 -6.34
CA LYS A 37 -19.93 0.52 -5.70
C LYS A 37 -18.61 1.12 -5.21
N GLU A 38 -17.70 0.30 -4.68
CA GLU A 38 -16.37 0.71 -4.23
C GLU A 38 -15.52 1.22 -5.40
N ARG A 39 -15.52 0.48 -6.52
CA ARG A 39 -14.85 0.90 -7.77
C ARG A 39 -15.39 2.22 -8.32
N GLN A 40 -16.71 2.42 -8.26
CA GLN A 40 -17.32 3.70 -8.66
C GLN A 40 -16.88 4.86 -7.75
N ARG A 41 -16.78 4.64 -6.42
CA ARG A 41 -16.26 5.64 -5.49
C ARG A 41 -14.80 5.97 -5.76
N THR A 42 -13.99 4.95 -6.09
CA THR A 42 -12.59 5.13 -6.48
C THR A 42 -12.50 6.00 -7.74
N LEU A 43 -13.26 5.70 -8.79
CA LEU A 43 -13.31 6.55 -10.00
C LEU A 43 -13.74 7.98 -9.70
N ALA A 44 -14.72 8.17 -8.83
CA ALA A 44 -15.17 9.49 -8.42
C ALA A 44 -14.04 10.25 -7.69
N SER A 45 -13.27 9.57 -6.82
CA SER A 45 -12.13 10.18 -6.12
C SER A 45 -10.99 10.57 -7.08
N PHE A 46 -10.78 9.81 -8.15
CA PHE A 46 -9.80 10.15 -9.19
C PHE A 46 -10.20 11.34 -10.06
N ARG A 47 -11.49 11.69 -10.08
CA ARG A 47 -12.00 12.92 -10.76
C ARG A 47 -12.12 14.12 -9.82
N ASP A 48 -11.96 13.91 -8.51
CA ASP A 48 -12.01 14.98 -7.51
C ASP A 48 -10.71 15.80 -7.55
N PRO A 49 -10.74 17.09 -7.95
CA PRO A 49 -9.54 17.90 -8.13
C PRO A 49 -8.75 18.16 -6.84
N HIS A 50 -9.39 17.91 -5.68
CA HIS A 50 -8.78 18.12 -4.36
C HIS A 50 -8.26 16.84 -3.72
N LYS A 51 -8.46 15.67 -4.36
CA LYS A 51 -8.07 14.35 -3.83
C LYS A 51 -7.25 13.53 -4.82
N SER A 52 -7.54 13.71 -6.10
CA SER A 52 -6.97 12.89 -7.17
C SER A 52 -5.45 12.98 -7.25
N PRO A 53 -4.75 11.85 -7.40
CA PRO A 53 -3.33 11.87 -7.75
C PRO A 53 -3.07 12.50 -9.13
N LEU A 54 -4.09 12.57 -10.00
CA LEU A 54 -4.00 13.20 -11.32
C LEU A 54 -3.99 14.73 -11.23
N ALA A 55 -4.45 15.31 -10.11
CA ALA A 55 -4.32 16.73 -9.83
C ALA A 55 -2.92 17.12 -9.33
N ALA A 56 -2.04 16.14 -9.00
CA ALA A 56 -0.72 16.43 -8.47
C ALA A 56 0.18 17.07 -9.55
N VAL A 57 0.70 18.26 -9.27
CA VAL A 57 1.55 19.04 -10.16
C VAL A 57 2.96 19.27 -9.63
N ALA A 58 3.15 19.17 -8.30
CA ALA A 58 4.46 19.33 -7.68
C ALA A 58 4.52 18.53 -6.35
N ARG A 59 5.74 18.18 -5.95
CA ARG A 59 6.07 17.66 -4.63
C ARG A 59 7.25 18.42 -4.06
N HIS A 60 7.13 18.80 -2.79
CA HIS A 60 8.17 19.48 -2.03
C HIS A 60 8.48 18.66 -0.77
N ASP A 61 9.68 18.09 -0.73
CA ASP A 61 10.17 17.36 0.44
C ASP A 61 10.76 18.36 1.45
N PHE A 62 10.53 18.14 2.74
CA PHE A 62 11.13 18.99 3.79
C PHE A 62 12.58 18.63 4.01
N ALA A 63 13.44 19.64 4.17
CA ALA A 63 14.84 19.48 4.58
C ALA A 63 14.93 19.57 6.11
N GLY A 64 14.87 18.43 6.80
CA GLY A 64 14.78 18.39 8.26
C GLY A 64 13.54 19.12 8.78
N ASP A 65 13.72 19.95 9.82
CA ASP A 65 12.63 20.69 10.46
C ASP A 65 12.38 22.08 9.83
N ARG A 66 13.07 22.39 8.72
CA ARG A 66 12.90 23.69 8.04
C ARG A 66 11.46 23.80 7.53
N PRO A 67 10.74 24.89 7.88
CA PRO A 67 9.40 25.12 7.36
C PRO A 67 9.45 25.46 5.86
N LEU A 68 8.34 25.22 5.17
CA LEU A 68 8.10 25.69 3.83
C LEU A 68 6.98 26.72 3.82
N THR A 69 7.21 27.84 3.13
CA THR A 69 6.24 28.89 2.89
C THR A 69 5.56 28.71 1.55
N PHE A 70 4.23 28.85 1.51
CA PHE A 70 3.39 28.69 0.32
C PHE A 70 2.62 29.98 0.04
N GLY A 71 2.62 30.41 -1.20
CA GLY A 71 1.88 31.59 -1.63
C GLY A 71 2.39 32.19 -2.93
N ALA A 72 1.88 33.36 -3.32
CA ALA A 72 2.32 34.05 -4.54
C ALA A 72 3.50 35.04 -4.31
N ALA A 73 3.94 35.23 -3.05
CA ALA A 73 5.05 36.15 -2.77
C ALA A 73 6.34 35.63 -3.43
N PRO A 74 7.20 36.53 -3.96
CA PRO A 74 8.44 36.13 -4.63
C PRO A 74 9.43 35.40 -3.70
N ASP A 75 9.32 35.60 -2.41
CA ASP A 75 10.15 34.99 -1.37
C ASP A 75 9.50 33.75 -0.73
N ALA A 76 8.36 33.26 -1.25
CA ALA A 76 7.79 31.99 -0.84
C ALA A 76 8.64 30.82 -1.37
N ASP A 77 8.89 29.80 -0.52
CA ASP A 77 9.62 28.59 -0.91
C ASP A 77 8.88 27.84 -2.03
N VAL A 78 7.55 27.91 -2.04
CA VAL A 78 6.68 27.33 -3.06
C VAL A 78 5.74 28.40 -3.58
N GLN A 79 6.02 28.86 -4.80
CA GLN A 79 5.22 29.88 -5.45
C GLN A 79 3.97 29.26 -6.09
N LEU A 80 2.81 29.81 -5.76
CA LEU A 80 1.49 29.35 -6.18
C LEU A 80 0.73 30.50 -6.86
N ASP A 81 0.60 30.43 -8.17
CA ASP A 81 -0.02 31.49 -8.97
C ASP A 81 -1.46 31.79 -8.55
N GLY A 82 -1.75 33.09 -8.33
CA GLY A 82 -3.07 33.53 -7.92
C GLY A 82 -3.46 33.18 -6.47
N ALA A 83 -2.52 32.67 -5.68
CA ALA A 83 -2.69 32.54 -4.23
C ALA A 83 -2.46 33.89 -3.52
N PRO A 84 -2.89 34.07 -2.26
CA PRO A 84 -2.42 35.19 -1.43
C PRO A 84 -0.90 35.16 -1.28
N GLY A 85 -0.26 36.30 -1.02
CA GLY A 85 1.20 36.43 -0.99
C GLY A 85 1.88 35.37 -0.11
N ARG A 86 1.78 35.46 1.20
CA ARG A 86 2.17 34.40 2.16
C ARG A 86 0.92 33.75 2.72
N ALA A 87 0.45 32.69 2.07
CA ALA A 87 -0.83 32.09 2.39
C ALA A 87 -0.78 31.03 3.49
N ALA A 88 0.35 30.32 3.61
CA ALA A 88 0.56 29.29 4.61
C ALA A 88 2.04 29.04 4.86
N VAL A 89 2.37 28.68 6.08
CA VAL A 89 3.68 28.13 6.46
C VAL A 89 3.44 26.75 7.05
N LEU A 90 4.09 25.73 6.54
CA LEU A 90 4.02 24.35 7.00
C LEU A 90 5.37 23.95 7.59
N ARG A 91 5.34 23.38 8.80
CA ARG A 91 6.49 22.80 9.48
C ARG A 91 6.25 21.31 9.73
N PRO A 92 7.18 20.41 9.38
CA PRO A 92 7.05 19.02 9.73
C PRO A 92 7.25 18.83 11.25
N LEU A 93 6.46 17.95 11.84
CA LEU A 93 6.59 17.46 13.20
C LEU A 93 6.89 15.97 13.15
N ARG A 94 7.24 15.37 14.29
CA ARG A 94 7.52 13.92 14.38
C ARG A 94 6.32 13.05 13.92
N ASP A 95 5.10 13.49 14.19
CA ASP A 95 3.86 12.73 14.03
C ASP A 95 2.81 13.44 13.15
N GLY A 96 3.20 14.49 12.45
CA GLY A 96 2.28 15.29 11.63
C GLY A 96 2.93 16.58 11.15
N PHE A 97 2.14 17.65 11.17
CA PHE A 97 2.58 18.98 10.69
C PHE A 97 2.01 20.08 11.58
N GLU A 98 2.69 21.22 11.60
CA GLU A 98 2.16 22.49 12.10
C GLU A 98 1.89 23.40 10.90
N LEU A 99 0.67 23.91 10.81
CA LEU A 99 0.27 24.96 9.88
C LEU A 99 0.25 26.29 10.61
N GLU A 100 0.91 27.30 10.06
CA GLU A 100 0.76 28.70 10.49
C GLU A 100 0.07 29.49 9.35
N ARG A 101 -1.03 30.16 9.70
CA ARG A 101 -1.83 30.97 8.75
C ARG A 101 -2.44 32.15 9.49
N GLY A 102 -2.20 33.38 8.99
CA GLY A 102 -2.77 34.59 9.57
C GLY A 102 -2.41 34.80 11.06
N GLY A 103 -1.25 34.34 11.49
CA GLY A 103 -0.80 34.40 12.89
C GLY A 103 -1.35 33.29 13.79
N ALA A 104 -2.29 32.47 13.31
CA ALA A 104 -2.78 31.29 14.03
C ALA A 104 -1.96 30.04 13.70
N ARG A 105 -1.84 29.12 14.67
CA ARG A 105 -1.15 27.84 14.51
C ARG A 105 -2.11 26.69 14.79
N GLU A 106 -2.01 25.65 13.95
CA GLU A 106 -2.81 24.45 14.02
C GLU A 106 -1.95 23.20 13.79
N ARG A 107 -2.22 22.12 14.53
CA ARG A 107 -1.60 20.80 14.28
C ARG A 107 -2.47 20.01 13.30
N LEU A 108 -1.82 19.43 12.29
CA LEU A 108 -2.45 18.64 11.26
C LEU A 108 -1.88 17.22 11.25
N ALA A 109 -2.77 16.24 11.09
CA ALA A 109 -2.39 14.84 10.96
C ALA A 109 -1.74 14.55 9.59
N PRO A 110 -0.98 13.45 9.46
CA PRO A 110 -0.57 12.92 8.18
C PRO A 110 -1.79 12.67 7.27
N GLY A 111 -1.65 12.99 5.99
CA GLY A 111 -2.75 12.87 5.02
C GLY A 111 -3.74 14.03 5.01
N ALA A 112 -3.67 14.96 5.97
CA ALA A 112 -4.48 16.17 5.94
C ALA A 112 -4.22 17.02 4.70
N THR A 113 -5.18 17.89 4.37
CA THR A 113 -5.09 18.81 3.25
C THR A 113 -5.27 20.26 3.69
N VAL A 114 -4.58 21.18 3.03
CA VAL A 114 -4.65 22.62 3.28
C VAL A 114 -4.97 23.33 1.98
N GLN A 115 -6.03 24.15 1.96
CA GLN A 115 -6.38 24.96 0.79
C GLN A 115 -5.55 26.25 0.75
N VAL A 116 -4.92 26.52 -0.40
CA VAL A 116 -4.16 27.75 -0.66
C VAL A 116 -4.54 28.28 -2.04
N GLY A 117 -5.37 29.32 -2.10
CA GLY A 117 -5.97 29.77 -3.35
C GLY A 117 -6.76 28.62 -4.01
N ARG A 118 -6.47 28.33 -5.30
CA ARG A 118 -7.09 27.19 -5.99
C ARG A 118 -6.45 25.84 -5.64
N TYR A 119 -5.25 25.84 -5.07
CA TYR A 119 -4.47 24.63 -4.82
C TYR A 119 -4.87 23.92 -3.54
N THR A 120 -4.72 22.61 -3.55
CA THR A 120 -4.80 21.76 -2.36
C THR A 120 -3.41 21.23 -2.05
N LEU A 121 -2.90 21.52 -0.86
CA LEU A 121 -1.65 20.99 -0.34
C LEU A 121 -1.96 19.71 0.41
N ARG A 122 -1.55 18.55 -0.09
CA ARG A 122 -1.69 17.25 0.57
C ARG A 122 -0.44 16.94 1.39
N LEU A 123 -0.61 16.73 2.68
CA LEU A 123 0.48 16.48 3.62
C LEU A 123 0.84 14.99 3.66
N SER A 124 2.06 14.64 3.31
CA SER A 124 2.56 13.26 3.30
C SER A 124 3.63 13.09 4.36
N HIS A 125 3.40 12.21 5.34
CA HIS A 125 4.36 11.94 6.41
C HIS A 125 4.68 10.45 6.50
N GLN A 126 5.69 10.04 5.77
CA GLN A 126 6.14 8.63 5.69
C GLN A 126 7.51 8.46 6.37
N ASN A 127 7.75 9.17 7.50
CA ASN A 127 9.07 9.47 8.07
C ASN A 127 9.98 10.26 7.10
N PHE A 128 9.44 10.67 5.96
CA PHE A 128 10.03 11.55 4.94
C PHE A 128 8.96 12.59 4.58
N PRO A 129 8.77 13.62 5.44
CA PRO A 129 7.67 14.56 5.28
C PRO A 129 7.78 15.35 3.99
N ALA A 130 6.64 15.54 3.34
CA ALA A 130 6.53 16.26 2.08
C ALA A 130 5.14 16.86 1.90
N VAL A 131 5.04 17.81 1.00
CA VAL A 131 3.78 18.37 0.52
C VAL A 131 3.62 18.05 -0.96
N VAL A 132 2.50 17.44 -1.33
CA VAL A 132 2.10 17.28 -2.74
C VAL A 132 1.08 18.35 -3.05
N VAL A 133 1.38 19.17 -4.07
CA VAL A 133 0.51 20.26 -4.55
C VAL A 133 -0.43 19.70 -5.60
N LEU A 134 -1.73 19.83 -5.35
CA LEU A 134 -2.79 19.49 -6.28
C LEU A 134 -3.34 20.76 -6.92
N ASP A 135 -3.43 20.79 -8.24
CA ASP A 135 -4.04 21.88 -9.01
C ASP A 135 -5.33 21.40 -9.70
N PRO A 136 -6.50 22.00 -9.42
CA PRO A 136 -7.76 21.62 -10.07
C PRO A 136 -7.75 21.88 -11.59
N LYS A 137 -6.76 22.59 -12.11
CA LYS A 137 -6.55 22.84 -13.55
C LYS A 137 -5.62 21.80 -14.20
N SER A 138 -5.20 20.76 -13.48
CA SER A 138 -4.37 19.71 -14.07
C SER A 138 -5.11 19.03 -15.23
N PRO A 139 -4.54 19.01 -16.46
CA PRO A 139 -5.19 18.38 -17.61
C PRO A 139 -5.37 16.88 -17.42
N ARG A 140 -4.58 16.28 -16.54
CA ARG A 140 -4.66 14.84 -16.25
C ARG A 140 -5.96 14.43 -15.54
N LEU A 141 -6.69 15.38 -14.94
CA LEU A 141 -8.03 15.13 -14.40
C LEU A 141 -9.03 14.72 -15.47
N GLU A 142 -8.80 15.13 -16.72
CA GLU A 142 -9.64 14.79 -17.88
C GLU A 142 -9.05 13.60 -18.66
N THR A 143 -7.72 13.57 -18.83
CA THR A 143 -7.04 12.60 -19.71
C THR A 143 -6.62 11.29 -19.02
N GLY A 144 -6.57 11.24 -17.70
CA GLY A 144 -6.12 10.08 -16.94
C GLY A 144 -4.60 9.95 -16.83
N PRO A 145 -4.09 8.73 -16.64
CA PRO A 145 -4.80 7.44 -16.63
C PRO A 145 -5.73 7.26 -15.43
N PHE A 146 -6.87 6.60 -15.65
CA PHE A 146 -7.80 6.27 -14.58
C PHE A 146 -7.65 4.80 -14.17
N PRO A 147 -8.05 4.42 -12.94
CA PRO A 147 -8.08 3.01 -12.54
C PRO A 147 -8.98 2.19 -13.46
N VAL A 148 -8.49 1.03 -13.83
CA VAL A 148 -9.22 0.00 -14.58
C VAL A 148 -9.08 -1.33 -13.85
N TRP A 149 -10.06 -2.21 -13.96
CA TRP A 149 -10.10 -3.46 -13.19
C TRP A 149 -10.27 -4.66 -14.08
N PHE A 150 -9.83 -5.82 -13.57
CA PHE A 150 -10.31 -7.11 -14.03
C PHE A 150 -11.77 -7.30 -13.61
N ASP A 151 -12.46 -8.22 -14.27
CA ASP A 151 -13.80 -8.64 -13.85
C ASP A 151 -13.77 -9.18 -12.41
N PRO A 152 -14.86 -9.03 -11.62
CA PRO A 152 -14.96 -9.66 -10.32
C PRO A 152 -14.81 -11.18 -10.41
N ASP A 153 -13.92 -11.73 -9.58
CA ASP A 153 -13.67 -13.17 -9.50
C ASP A 153 -13.86 -13.65 -8.05
N PRO A 154 -14.97 -14.32 -7.71
CA PRO A 154 -15.20 -14.85 -6.37
C PRO A 154 -14.10 -15.80 -5.90
N ALA A 155 -13.47 -16.57 -6.80
CA ALA A 155 -12.39 -17.49 -6.45
C ALA A 155 -11.10 -16.77 -6.02
N SER A 156 -10.99 -15.48 -6.31
CA SER A 156 -9.87 -14.62 -5.89
C SER A 156 -10.09 -13.93 -4.54
N ARG A 157 -11.15 -14.26 -3.79
CA ARG A 157 -11.35 -13.91 -2.38
C ARG A 157 -11.15 -15.17 -1.52
N VAL A 158 -10.02 -15.23 -0.83
CA VAL A 158 -9.58 -16.44 -0.12
C VAL A 158 -9.40 -16.19 1.37
N GLU A 159 -9.58 -17.24 2.17
CA GLU A 159 -9.14 -17.24 3.56
C GLU A 159 -7.64 -17.53 3.60
N ALA A 160 -6.92 -16.67 4.31
CA ALA A 160 -5.49 -16.83 4.58
C ALA A 160 -5.27 -17.00 6.09
N ARG A 161 -4.31 -17.82 6.46
CA ARG A 161 -3.85 -17.97 7.85
C ARG A 161 -2.55 -17.21 8.03
N LEU A 162 -2.48 -16.36 9.05
CA LEU A 162 -1.25 -15.68 9.44
C LEU A 162 -0.39 -16.62 10.29
N ILE A 163 0.72 -17.04 9.74
CA ILE A 163 1.80 -17.70 10.48
C ILE A 163 2.67 -16.60 11.06
N ARG A 164 2.47 -16.33 12.35
CA ARG A 164 3.19 -15.23 13.04
C ARG A 164 4.67 -15.54 13.17
N GLU A 165 5.49 -14.53 13.11
CA GLU A 165 6.88 -14.59 13.58
C GLU A 165 6.86 -14.76 15.12
N GLU A 166 7.78 -15.54 15.69
CA GLU A 166 7.90 -15.68 17.16
C GLU A 166 8.10 -14.31 17.83
N LYS A 167 8.85 -13.44 17.17
CA LYS A 167 9.02 -12.02 17.54
C LYS A 167 8.87 -11.17 16.28
N PRO A 168 7.90 -10.27 16.25
CA PRO A 168 7.79 -9.32 15.16
C PRO A 168 9.12 -8.59 14.96
N ARG A 169 9.61 -8.54 13.73
CA ARG A 169 10.88 -7.88 13.41
C ARG A 169 10.65 -6.69 12.51
N GLU A 170 11.44 -5.66 12.76
CA GLU A 170 11.49 -4.55 11.83
C GLU A 170 12.29 -4.93 10.59
N GLU A 171 11.79 -4.51 9.44
CA GLU A 171 12.48 -4.64 8.17
C GLU A 171 12.38 -3.34 7.36
N ILE A 172 13.25 -3.22 6.38
CA ILE A 172 13.27 -2.08 5.47
C ILE A 172 12.55 -2.44 4.19
N VAL A 173 11.53 -1.66 3.88
CA VAL A 173 10.84 -1.67 2.59
C VAL A 173 11.35 -0.50 1.76
N LEU A 174 11.89 -0.78 0.59
CA LEU A 174 12.30 0.26 -0.35
C LEU A 174 11.06 0.94 -0.95
N SER A 175 11.21 2.18 -1.36
CA SER A 175 10.13 2.92 -2.02
C SER A 175 10.59 3.56 -3.34
N THR A 176 9.62 3.94 -4.16
CA THR A 176 9.84 4.41 -5.53
C THR A 176 10.72 5.66 -5.65
N ARG A 177 10.85 6.43 -4.57
CA ARG A 177 11.72 7.61 -4.50
C ARG A 177 13.06 7.33 -3.77
N GLY A 178 13.41 6.04 -3.59
CA GLY A 178 14.66 5.63 -2.96
C GLY A 178 14.68 5.68 -1.43
N ASN A 179 13.60 6.08 -0.78
CA ASN A 179 13.53 6.11 0.67
C ASN A 179 13.45 4.69 1.25
N LYS A 180 14.10 4.50 2.40
CA LYS A 180 14.07 3.27 3.19
C LYS A 180 12.98 3.40 4.25
N ARG A 181 11.83 2.81 4.01
CA ARG A 181 10.69 2.86 4.93
C ARG A 181 10.80 1.71 5.94
N ARG A 182 10.50 1.98 7.20
CA ARG A 182 10.47 0.95 8.24
C ARG A 182 9.10 0.27 8.23
N ALA A 183 9.10 -1.05 8.30
CA ALA A 183 7.91 -1.85 8.45
C ALA A 183 8.09 -2.87 9.57
N LEU A 184 7.00 -3.29 10.19
CA LEU A 184 6.97 -4.43 11.07
C LEU A 184 6.50 -5.62 10.25
N ARG A 185 7.30 -6.68 10.20
CA ARG A 185 6.89 -7.97 9.65
C ARG A 185 6.02 -8.68 10.68
N LEU A 186 4.74 -8.86 10.35
CA LEU A 186 3.76 -9.49 11.24
C LEU A 186 3.83 -11.02 11.16
N GLY A 187 4.23 -11.54 10.00
CA GLY A 187 4.30 -12.95 9.71
C GLY A 187 4.14 -13.23 8.23
N THR A 188 3.70 -14.43 7.92
CA THR A 188 3.43 -14.89 6.55
C THR A 188 1.98 -15.33 6.44
N LEU A 189 1.22 -14.75 5.53
CA LEU A 189 -0.11 -15.22 5.15
C LEU A 189 0.04 -16.43 4.24
N GLU A 190 -0.52 -17.56 4.67
CA GLU A 190 -0.59 -18.81 3.91
C GLU A 190 -2.03 -19.04 3.46
N PHE A 191 -2.23 -19.32 2.18
CA PHE A 191 -3.56 -19.48 1.57
C PHE A 191 -3.51 -20.40 0.36
N SER A 192 -4.65 -20.95 -0.01
CA SER A 192 -4.80 -21.76 -1.23
C SER A 192 -5.50 -20.96 -2.31
N LEU A 193 -4.92 -20.89 -3.51
CA LEU A 193 -5.53 -20.24 -4.66
C LEU A 193 -5.14 -20.99 -5.95
N GLN A 194 -6.09 -21.22 -6.82
CA GLN A 194 -5.92 -22.00 -8.08
C GLN A 194 -5.27 -23.38 -7.82
N GLY A 195 -5.67 -24.06 -6.73
CA GLY A 195 -5.17 -25.38 -6.33
C GLY A 195 -3.72 -25.40 -5.83
N ARG A 196 -3.12 -24.23 -5.53
CA ARG A 196 -1.74 -24.09 -5.03
C ARG A 196 -1.72 -23.47 -3.65
N LEU A 197 -0.88 -24.02 -2.78
CA LEU A 197 -0.54 -23.39 -1.51
C LEU A 197 0.46 -22.26 -1.75
N LEU A 198 0.10 -21.05 -1.36
CA LEU A 198 0.84 -19.82 -1.62
C LEU A 198 1.12 -19.08 -0.32
N ARG A 199 2.14 -18.22 -0.36
CA ARG A 199 2.60 -17.46 0.81
C ARG A 199 2.93 -16.02 0.43
N LEU A 200 2.56 -15.07 1.30
CA LEU A 200 2.92 -13.66 1.18
C LEU A 200 3.29 -13.11 2.56
N ALA A 201 4.38 -12.37 2.63
CA ALA A 201 4.75 -11.63 3.83
C ALA A 201 3.70 -10.55 4.12
N ALA A 202 3.23 -10.51 5.36
CA ALA A 202 2.31 -9.53 5.89
C ALA A 202 3.09 -8.45 6.64
N LEU A 203 2.88 -7.20 6.29
CA LEU A 203 3.63 -6.06 6.78
C LEU A 203 2.70 -5.00 7.39
N ARG A 204 3.25 -4.21 8.29
CA ARG A 204 2.68 -2.94 8.75
C ARG A 204 3.75 -1.86 8.67
N LEU A 205 3.49 -0.80 7.93
CA LEU A 205 4.42 0.33 7.87
C LEU A 205 4.46 1.06 9.21
N LEU A 206 5.66 1.39 9.67
CA LEU A 206 5.89 2.13 10.92
C LEU A 206 5.97 3.63 10.62
N GLU A 207 4.83 4.20 10.26
CA GLU A 207 4.72 5.59 9.83
C GLU A 207 3.64 6.31 10.64
N PRO A 208 3.79 7.61 10.85
CA PRO A 208 2.75 8.39 11.50
C PRO A 208 1.40 8.27 10.77
N GLY A 209 0.35 7.97 11.51
CA GLY A 209 -1.01 7.78 10.99
C GLY A 209 -1.32 6.40 10.41
N THR A 210 -0.38 5.44 10.44
CA THR A 210 -0.69 4.05 10.10
C THR A 210 -1.53 3.41 11.21
N ASP A 211 -2.61 2.73 10.82
CA ASP A 211 -3.44 1.96 11.75
C ASP A 211 -2.63 0.78 12.33
N GLU A 212 -2.63 0.64 13.66
CA GLU A 212 -1.93 -0.43 14.35
C GLU A 212 -2.49 -1.83 14.06
N SER A 213 -3.73 -1.93 13.59
CA SER A 213 -4.37 -3.16 13.16
C SER A 213 -4.12 -3.50 11.68
N ALA A 214 -3.55 -2.59 10.89
CA ALA A 214 -3.35 -2.78 9.46
C ALA A 214 -2.45 -3.99 9.16
N VAL A 215 -2.89 -4.81 8.22
CA VAL A 215 -2.15 -5.93 7.65
C VAL A 215 -2.08 -5.73 6.14
N SER A 216 -0.98 -5.15 5.68
CA SER A 216 -0.79 -4.81 4.28
C SER A 216 0.10 -5.83 3.58
N VAL A 217 -0.26 -6.17 2.35
CA VAL A 217 0.48 -7.07 1.48
C VAL A 217 0.83 -6.32 0.20
N PHE A 218 2.11 -6.14 -0.05
CA PHE A 218 2.66 -5.61 -1.29
C PHE A 218 3.16 -6.79 -2.11
N PHE A 219 2.63 -7.03 -3.31
CA PHE A 219 2.93 -8.25 -4.05
C PHE A 219 3.09 -8.04 -5.56
N ARG A 220 3.72 -9.00 -6.19
CA ARG A 220 3.78 -9.20 -7.63
C ARG A 220 3.24 -10.58 -7.97
N ASP A 221 2.81 -10.76 -9.18
CA ASP A 221 2.28 -12.03 -9.70
C ASP A 221 2.63 -12.19 -11.19
N ALA A 222 2.19 -13.26 -11.81
CA ALA A 222 2.51 -13.53 -13.22
C ALA A 222 1.86 -12.54 -14.22
N THR A 223 0.97 -11.64 -13.76
CA THR A 223 0.42 -10.56 -14.61
C THR A 223 1.27 -9.29 -14.54
N THR A 224 2.17 -9.17 -13.56
CA THR A 224 2.94 -7.95 -13.28
C THR A 224 3.83 -7.54 -14.46
N GLY A 225 3.69 -6.30 -14.91
CA GLY A 225 4.42 -5.75 -16.05
C GLY A 225 3.82 -6.09 -17.42
N HIS A 226 2.70 -6.81 -17.46
CA HIS A 226 1.98 -7.17 -18.66
C HIS A 226 0.51 -6.74 -18.61
N GLU A 227 -0.27 -7.31 -17.69
CA GLU A 227 -1.69 -7.04 -17.50
C GLU A 227 -1.94 -6.16 -16.26
N SER A 228 -1.03 -6.20 -15.29
CA SER A 228 -1.03 -5.35 -14.09
C SER A 228 0.23 -4.52 -13.98
N TYR A 229 0.20 -3.50 -13.11
CA TYR A 229 1.25 -2.51 -12.97
C TYR A 229 2.63 -3.11 -12.69
N ALA A 230 3.66 -2.60 -13.38
CA ALA A 230 5.00 -3.17 -13.41
C ALA A 230 5.71 -3.24 -12.04
N LEU A 231 5.39 -2.37 -11.09
CA LEU A 231 5.98 -2.42 -9.75
C LEU A 231 5.18 -3.30 -8.78
N GLY A 232 4.05 -3.88 -9.21
CA GLY A 232 3.18 -4.71 -8.39
C GLY A 232 1.98 -3.95 -7.84
N ARG A 233 1.19 -4.64 -7.01
CA ARG A 233 -0.06 -4.16 -6.42
C ARG A 233 -0.07 -4.37 -4.92
N TYR A 234 -1.04 -3.77 -4.26
CA TYR A 234 -1.27 -3.89 -2.82
C TYR A 234 -2.63 -4.50 -2.55
N VAL A 235 -2.72 -5.23 -1.45
CA VAL A 235 -3.98 -5.69 -0.90
C VAL A 235 -3.89 -5.65 0.61
N ASP A 236 -4.95 -5.15 1.27
CA ASP A 236 -5.04 -5.15 2.71
C ASP A 236 -5.86 -6.37 3.15
N ALA A 237 -5.33 -7.12 4.11
CA ALA A 237 -5.98 -8.31 4.64
C ALA A 237 -6.93 -7.94 5.78
N GLU A 238 -8.19 -8.37 5.68
CA GLU A 238 -9.23 -8.13 6.67
C GLU A 238 -9.23 -9.24 7.72
N SER A 239 -9.14 -8.89 9.00
CA SER A 239 -9.12 -9.87 10.09
C SER A 239 -10.48 -10.57 10.25
N LEU A 240 -10.45 -11.90 10.32
CA LEU A 240 -11.58 -12.78 10.63
C LEU A 240 -11.51 -13.35 12.06
N GLY A 241 -10.51 -12.94 12.84
CA GLY A 241 -10.19 -13.50 14.15
C GLY A 241 -9.31 -14.75 14.07
N ASP A 242 -8.67 -15.10 15.19
CA ASP A 242 -7.86 -16.34 15.34
C ASP A 242 -6.77 -16.51 14.27
N ASP A 243 -6.05 -15.43 13.95
CA ASP A 243 -5.04 -15.38 12.89
C ASP A 243 -5.55 -15.76 11.48
N ARG A 244 -6.86 -15.73 11.27
CA ARG A 244 -7.48 -15.87 9.95
C ARG A 244 -7.77 -14.50 9.37
N TYR A 245 -7.57 -14.39 8.05
CA TYR A 245 -7.76 -13.15 7.30
C TYR A 245 -8.49 -13.43 5.99
N ALA A 246 -9.39 -12.54 5.61
CA ALA A 246 -9.87 -12.48 4.24
C ALA A 246 -8.83 -11.74 3.38
N LEU A 247 -8.29 -12.42 2.38
CA LEU A 247 -7.40 -11.84 1.39
C LEU A 247 -8.17 -11.74 0.07
N ASP A 248 -8.67 -10.55 -0.22
CA ASP A 248 -9.54 -10.30 -1.37
C ASP A 248 -8.75 -9.62 -2.50
N PHE A 249 -8.24 -10.42 -3.44
CA PHE A 249 -7.51 -9.90 -4.59
C PHE A 249 -8.39 -9.07 -5.55
N ASN A 250 -9.74 -9.15 -5.48
CA ASN A 250 -10.63 -8.26 -6.21
C ASN A 250 -10.49 -6.79 -5.77
N ARG A 251 -9.97 -6.57 -4.56
CA ARG A 251 -9.63 -5.28 -3.97
C ARG A 251 -8.15 -4.93 -4.10
N ALA A 252 -7.36 -5.75 -4.80
CA ALA A 252 -5.97 -5.38 -5.05
C ALA A 252 -5.91 -4.11 -5.90
N TYR A 253 -5.07 -3.15 -5.47
CA TYR A 253 -4.98 -1.82 -6.05
C TYR A 253 -3.55 -1.44 -6.42
N ASN A 254 -3.42 -0.56 -7.39
CA ASN A 254 -2.14 -0.01 -7.79
C ASN A 254 -1.64 1.02 -6.78
N PRO A 255 -0.32 1.05 -6.50
CA PRO A 255 0.25 2.15 -5.74
C PRO A 255 0.00 3.49 -6.44
N THR A 256 -0.15 4.56 -5.67
CA THR A 256 -0.43 5.90 -6.20
C THR A 256 0.61 6.36 -7.23
N CYS A 257 1.85 5.85 -7.14
CA CYS A 257 2.91 6.15 -8.13
C CYS A 257 2.63 5.55 -9.53
N ALA A 258 1.68 4.62 -9.67
CA ALA A 258 1.19 4.19 -10.98
C ALA A 258 0.45 5.33 -11.72
N PHE A 259 -0.04 6.31 -11.00
CA PHE A 259 -0.80 7.43 -11.51
C PHE A 259 -0.04 8.75 -11.48
N SER A 260 0.94 8.91 -10.58
CA SER A 260 1.79 10.11 -10.53
C SER A 260 3.12 9.81 -9.82
N LEU A 261 4.23 10.11 -10.49
CA LEU A 261 5.60 9.93 -9.96
C LEU A 261 5.92 10.85 -8.76
N LEU A 262 5.03 11.78 -8.42
CA LEU A 262 5.16 12.65 -7.26
C LEU A 262 4.90 11.91 -5.93
N TYR A 263 4.39 10.67 -6.00
CA TYR A 263 4.13 9.86 -4.80
C TYR A 263 5.28 8.88 -4.51
N ASN A 264 5.46 8.61 -3.22
CA ASN A 264 6.49 7.73 -2.70
C ASN A 264 5.85 6.45 -2.17
N CYS A 265 5.93 5.37 -2.93
CA CYS A 265 5.20 4.13 -2.70
C CYS A 265 6.13 2.98 -2.33
N PRO A 266 5.78 2.10 -1.37
CA PRO A 266 6.56 0.92 -1.05
C PRO A 266 6.67 -0.03 -2.25
N ILE A 267 7.84 -0.61 -2.43
CA ILE A 267 8.08 -1.63 -3.45
C ILE A 267 7.86 -3.00 -2.80
N PRO A 268 7.11 -3.91 -3.45
CA PRO A 268 6.91 -5.26 -2.92
C PRO A 268 8.21 -5.96 -2.54
N PRO A 269 8.29 -6.63 -1.38
CA PRO A 269 9.42 -7.46 -1.01
C PRO A 269 9.73 -8.52 -2.07
N ARG A 270 10.99 -8.96 -2.14
CA ARG A 270 11.43 -9.91 -3.17
C ARG A 270 10.71 -11.25 -3.08
N GLU A 271 10.37 -11.69 -1.89
CA GLU A 271 9.65 -12.93 -1.61
C GLU A 271 8.15 -12.85 -1.96
N ASN A 272 7.58 -11.65 -2.02
CA ASN A 272 6.15 -11.48 -2.33
C ASN A 272 5.89 -11.53 -3.84
N VAL A 273 6.25 -12.66 -4.45
CA VAL A 273 6.01 -12.94 -5.87
C VAL A 273 5.21 -14.23 -6.00
N LEU A 274 3.97 -14.11 -6.48
CA LEU A 274 3.12 -15.26 -6.75
C LEU A 274 3.41 -15.83 -8.15
N PRO A 275 3.66 -17.15 -8.27
CA PRO A 275 4.00 -17.79 -9.55
C PRO A 275 2.76 -18.08 -10.42
N ILE A 276 1.62 -17.47 -10.11
CA ILE A 276 0.35 -17.62 -10.81
C ILE A 276 -0.20 -16.25 -11.20
N PRO A 277 -1.00 -16.13 -12.26
CA PRO A 277 -1.64 -14.87 -12.62
C PRO A 277 -2.82 -14.58 -11.71
N ILE A 278 -2.86 -13.38 -11.12
CA ILE A 278 -3.99 -12.86 -10.35
C ILE A 278 -4.75 -11.86 -11.21
N ARG A 279 -5.73 -12.36 -11.96
CA ARG A 279 -6.61 -11.53 -12.81
C ARG A 279 -7.83 -11.06 -12.03
N ALA A 280 -7.56 -10.39 -10.89
CA ALA A 280 -8.55 -9.76 -10.02
C ALA A 280 -7.97 -8.43 -9.53
N GLY A 281 -8.81 -7.47 -9.12
CA GLY A 281 -8.40 -6.14 -8.69
C GLY A 281 -8.02 -5.21 -9.86
N GLU A 282 -7.19 -4.20 -9.59
CA GLU A 282 -6.77 -3.23 -10.60
C GLU A 282 -5.78 -3.82 -11.61
N ARG A 283 -5.97 -3.41 -12.85
CA ARG A 283 -5.06 -3.67 -13.98
C ARG A 283 -4.04 -2.54 -14.10
N ASP A 284 -3.10 -2.70 -15.03
CA ASP A 284 -2.25 -1.59 -15.44
C ASP A 284 -3.13 -0.47 -16.03
N PRO A 285 -3.11 0.75 -15.46
CA PRO A 285 -3.90 1.86 -15.99
C PRO A 285 -3.33 2.40 -17.31
N GLY A 286 -2.11 2.00 -17.72
CA GLY A 286 -1.41 2.58 -18.86
C GLY A 286 -0.95 4.03 -18.62
N GLY A 287 -0.44 4.68 -19.68
CA GLY A 287 -0.11 6.11 -19.64
C GLY A 287 0.98 6.53 -18.65
N HIS A 288 1.87 5.60 -18.30
CA HIS A 288 2.98 5.91 -17.38
C HIS A 288 3.86 6.99 -17.97
N GLU A 289 4.09 8.07 -17.22
CA GLU A 289 5.15 9.03 -17.51
C GLU A 289 6.49 8.28 -17.46
N ARG A 290 7.25 8.33 -18.55
CA ARG A 290 8.59 7.73 -18.63
C ARG A 290 9.63 8.72 -18.15
#